data_9d80903e68be5975c3be45483a39c6d0
#
_entry.id   9d80903e68be5975c3be45483a39c6d0
#
_cell.length_a   1.000
_cell.length_b   1.000
_cell.length_c   1.000
_cell.angle_alpha   90.00
_cell.angle_beta   90.00
_cell.angle_gamma   90.00
#
_symmetry.space_group_name_H-M   'P 1'
#
loop_
_entity.id
_entity.type
_entity.pdbx_description
1 polymer ?
#
loop_
_entity_poly.entity_id
_entity_poly.type
_entity_poly.pdbx_seq_one_letter_code
_entity_poly.pdbx_strand_id
1 'polypeptide(L)'
;MKVRFTQAETGATQVITIAQASHSVVNSGNQPYFQFGRKDPMLAGLRNASGSTVDKGCYSDGYAFDKSGTGKVAIGVSIQHPHIFYNYGSSSPYDWCATSYYNLWSADNTVTTANDNVVVKTIYDPSPVGYHLPSSNAFTGFTYNGSNASGSSYFGSRFNSPYTSTTDFTDNFGWEFYCNKMTGEGSYDTAGGTIFFPASGYRYYSTGAMHSVGSYGYFWSAVPNSTYNGRYLYFSSSSINPLNYSLRSYGFAVRPVQE
;
A
#
# COMPACT_ATOMS: atom_id res chain seq x y z
N MET A 1 -8.01 -14.40 -5.56
CA MET A 1 -7.39 -15.07 -4.41
C MET A 1 -8.39 -15.15 -3.28
N LYS A 2 -8.43 -16.25 -2.54
CA LYS A 2 -9.28 -16.39 -1.35
C LYS A 2 -8.40 -16.41 -0.12
N VAL A 3 -8.65 -15.52 0.83
CA VAL A 3 -7.95 -15.48 2.13
C VAL A 3 -8.94 -15.91 3.20
N ARG A 4 -8.57 -16.94 3.98
CA ARG A 4 -9.36 -17.42 5.11
C ARG A 4 -8.81 -16.79 6.40
N PHE A 5 -9.66 -16.12 7.12
CA PHE A 5 -9.39 -15.67 8.48
C PHE A 5 -10.05 -16.65 9.45
N THR A 6 -9.32 -17.06 10.46
CA THR A 6 -9.86 -17.90 11.55
C THR A 6 -9.68 -17.11 12.84
N GLN A 7 -10.78 -16.90 13.55
CA GLN A 7 -10.73 -16.30 14.87
C GLN A 7 -10.20 -17.33 15.86
N ALA A 8 -9.08 -17.04 16.50
CA ALA A 8 -8.37 -18.00 17.34
C ALA A 8 -9.22 -18.49 18.54
N GLU A 9 -10.05 -17.60 19.09
CA GLU A 9 -10.85 -17.87 20.30
C GLU A 9 -12.10 -18.74 20.04
N THR A 10 -12.72 -18.59 18.89
CA THR A 10 -14.00 -19.26 18.57
C THR A 10 -13.88 -20.30 17.47
N GLY A 11 -12.77 -20.33 16.76
CA GLY A 11 -12.61 -21.15 15.55
C GLY A 11 -13.45 -20.69 14.36
N ALA A 12 -14.21 -19.60 14.49
CA ALA A 12 -15.03 -19.08 13.40
C ALA A 12 -14.15 -18.68 12.23
N THR A 13 -14.55 -19.06 11.03
CA THR A 13 -13.80 -18.77 9.81
C THR A 13 -14.58 -17.87 8.88
N GLN A 14 -13.90 -16.88 8.32
CA GLN A 14 -14.42 -16.05 7.22
C GLN A 14 -13.49 -16.11 6.02
N VAL A 15 -14.03 -16.26 4.84
CA VAL A 15 -13.27 -16.26 3.59
C VAL A 15 -13.53 -14.97 2.86
N ILE A 16 -12.47 -14.18 2.69
CA ILE A 16 -12.51 -12.98 1.84
C ILE A 16 -11.94 -13.35 0.48
N THR A 17 -12.68 -13.05 -0.58
CA THR A 17 -12.17 -13.16 -1.94
C THR A 17 -11.53 -11.85 -2.34
N ILE A 18 -10.22 -11.86 -2.56
CA ILE A 18 -9.48 -10.74 -3.13
C ILE A 18 -9.40 -11.01 -4.63
N ALA A 19 -10.07 -10.18 -5.42
CA ALA A 19 -10.00 -10.20 -6.87
C ALA A 19 -9.21 -8.97 -7.34
N GLN A 20 -8.62 -9.04 -8.52
CA GLN A 20 -8.16 -7.83 -9.18
C GLN A 20 -9.41 -6.96 -9.42
N ALA A 21 -9.42 -5.77 -8.83
CA ALA A 21 -10.57 -4.90 -8.95
C ALA A 21 -10.73 -4.43 -10.39
N SER A 22 -11.94 -4.53 -10.90
CA SER A 22 -12.33 -3.70 -12.05
C SER A 22 -12.46 -2.24 -11.59
N HIS A 23 -12.40 -1.29 -12.52
CA HIS A 23 -12.51 0.14 -12.21
C HIS A 23 -13.73 0.48 -11.35
N SER A 24 -14.86 -0.21 -11.55
CA SER A 24 -16.07 -0.01 -10.77
C SER A 24 -15.98 -0.44 -9.30
N VAL A 25 -15.09 -1.37 -8.97
CA VAL A 25 -14.89 -1.85 -7.59
C VAL A 25 -13.99 -0.91 -6.81
N VAL A 26 -13.12 -0.17 -7.48
CA VAL A 26 -12.21 0.79 -6.85
C VAL A 26 -12.96 1.94 -6.19
N ASN A 27 -14.05 2.39 -6.78
CA ASN A 27 -14.93 3.40 -6.19
C ASN A 27 -15.45 3.03 -4.80
N SER A 28 -15.48 1.76 -4.47
CA SER A 28 -15.93 1.27 -3.16
C SER A 28 -14.80 1.10 -2.14
N GLY A 29 -13.54 1.40 -2.48
CA GLY A 29 -12.43 1.41 -1.53
C GLY A 29 -12.08 0.05 -0.93
N ASN A 30 -12.13 -1.02 -1.71
CA ASN A 30 -11.95 -2.40 -1.20
C ASN A 30 -10.48 -2.83 -1.01
N GLN A 31 -9.54 -1.90 -0.86
CA GLN A 31 -8.14 -2.21 -0.64
C GLN A 31 -7.84 -2.27 0.86
N PRO A 32 -7.28 -3.36 1.40
CA PRO A 32 -6.79 -3.39 2.77
C PRO A 32 -5.53 -2.53 2.90
N TYR A 33 -5.32 -1.98 4.09
CA TYR A 33 -4.14 -1.20 4.43
C TYR A 33 -3.32 -1.92 5.47
N PHE A 34 -2.01 -1.65 5.47
CA PHE A 34 -1.07 -2.23 6.41
C PHE A 34 -0.16 -1.15 6.97
N GLN A 35 0.09 -1.16 8.26
CA GLN A 35 1.23 -0.43 8.83
C GLN A 35 2.50 -1.17 8.47
N PHE A 36 3.56 -0.44 8.09
CA PHE A 36 4.81 -1.06 7.62
C PHE A 36 5.36 -2.06 8.65
N GLY A 37 5.56 -3.29 8.24
CA GLY A 37 6.04 -4.37 9.09
C GLY A 37 4.96 -5.19 9.78
N ARG A 38 3.67 -4.80 9.71
CA ARG A 38 2.57 -5.60 10.25
C ARG A 38 2.00 -6.55 9.19
N LYS A 39 1.60 -7.73 9.66
CA LYS A 39 0.92 -8.73 8.83
C LYS A 39 -0.58 -8.49 8.73
N ASP A 40 -1.15 -7.81 9.72
CA ASP A 40 -2.59 -7.70 9.88
C ASP A 40 -3.17 -6.62 8.95
N PRO A 41 -4.18 -6.98 8.13
CA PRO A 41 -4.87 -6.04 7.29
C PRO A 41 -5.77 -5.11 8.11
N MET A 42 -5.75 -3.84 7.76
CA MET A 42 -6.69 -2.85 8.24
C MET A 42 -7.76 -2.61 7.20
N LEU A 43 -8.92 -2.15 7.68
CA LEU A 43 -10.05 -1.96 6.79
C LEU A 43 -9.85 -0.93 5.72
N ALA A 44 -10.50 -1.21 4.61
CA ALA A 44 -10.62 -0.32 3.49
C ALA A 44 -11.48 0.92 3.83
N GLY A 45 -11.17 2.04 3.18
CA GLY A 45 -12.05 3.19 3.12
C GLY A 45 -12.97 3.14 1.91
N LEU A 46 -14.02 3.94 1.95
CA LEU A 46 -14.90 4.22 0.82
C LEU A 46 -14.79 5.69 0.43
N ARG A 47 -15.10 5.97 -0.83
CA ARG A 47 -15.57 7.28 -1.25
C ARG A 47 -17.09 7.22 -1.39
N ASN A 48 -17.81 8.00 -0.60
CA ASN A 48 -19.27 8.05 -0.67
C ASN A 48 -19.77 8.88 -1.87
N ALA A 49 -21.08 8.89 -2.10
CA ALA A 49 -21.69 9.63 -3.21
C ALA A 49 -21.45 11.15 -3.16
N SER A 50 -21.18 11.72 -1.98
CA SER A 50 -20.82 13.14 -1.82
C SER A 50 -19.33 13.41 -2.07
N GLY A 51 -18.54 12.40 -2.42
CA GLY A 51 -17.11 12.52 -2.67
C GLY A 51 -16.23 12.51 -1.41
N SER A 52 -16.82 12.28 -0.24
CA SER A 52 -16.07 12.20 1.01
C SER A 52 -15.50 10.81 1.26
N THR A 53 -14.31 10.75 1.86
CA THR A 53 -13.71 9.50 2.32
C THR A 53 -14.34 9.10 3.65
N VAL A 54 -14.81 7.88 3.73
CA VAL A 54 -15.39 7.29 4.95
C VAL A 54 -14.79 5.92 5.23
N ASP A 55 -14.74 5.53 6.49
CA ASP A 55 -14.38 4.17 6.86
C ASP A 55 -15.46 3.19 6.38
N LYS A 56 -15.05 2.13 5.71
CA LYS A 56 -15.93 1.01 5.44
C LYS A 56 -16.07 0.19 6.73
N GLY A 57 -17.29 -0.07 7.15
CA GLY A 57 -17.54 -1.01 8.24
C GLY A 57 -16.85 -2.35 7.95
N CYS A 58 -16.24 -2.92 8.98
CA CYS A 58 -15.32 -4.02 8.85
C CYS A 58 -15.87 -5.32 8.45
N TYR A 59 -16.81 -5.68 9.21
CA TYR A 59 -17.35 -7.02 9.22
C TYR A 59 -18.86 -6.88 9.11
N SER A 60 -19.49 -7.89 8.61
CA SER A 60 -20.94 -7.96 8.49
C SER A 60 -21.69 -7.85 9.84
N ASP A 61 -20.96 -8.04 10.94
CA ASP A 61 -21.46 -7.95 12.33
C ASP A 61 -21.33 -6.56 12.96
N GLY A 62 -20.89 -5.56 12.20
CA GLY A 62 -20.73 -4.19 12.69
C GLY A 62 -19.48 -3.95 13.53
N TYR A 63 -18.52 -4.85 13.50
CA TYR A 63 -17.25 -4.68 14.21
C TYR A 63 -16.55 -3.39 13.75
N ALA A 64 -16.41 -2.43 14.65
CA ALA A 64 -15.69 -1.20 14.38
C ALA A 64 -14.19 -1.43 14.47
N PHE A 65 -13.44 -0.85 13.52
CA PHE A 65 -11.99 -0.82 13.57
C PHE A 65 -11.53 0.12 14.70
N ASP A 66 -10.77 -0.42 15.66
CA ASP A 66 -10.30 0.36 16.79
C ASP A 66 -9.10 1.24 16.40
N LYS A 67 -9.28 2.54 16.51
CA LYS A 67 -8.27 3.57 16.23
C LYS A 67 -7.65 4.17 17.48
N SER A 68 -7.98 3.64 18.67
CA SER A 68 -7.55 4.18 19.96
C SER A 68 -6.15 3.74 20.38
N GLY A 69 -5.53 2.81 19.65
CA GLY A 69 -4.21 2.28 19.99
C GLY A 69 -3.15 3.37 20.01
N THR A 70 -2.42 3.50 21.12
CA THR A 70 -1.23 4.34 21.20
C THR A 70 -0.01 3.56 20.71
N GLY A 71 0.89 4.23 20.00
CA GLY A 71 2.06 3.62 19.39
C GLY A 71 3.08 3.08 20.39
N LYS A 72 4.14 2.50 19.84
CA LYS A 72 5.27 1.91 20.57
C LYS A 72 4.91 0.65 21.35
N VAL A 73 4.07 -0.19 20.75
CA VAL A 73 3.77 -1.51 21.28
C VAL A 73 4.78 -2.56 20.82
N ALA A 74 4.98 -3.59 21.61
CA ALA A 74 5.76 -4.75 21.16
C ALA A 74 5.01 -5.51 20.05
N ILE A 75 5.76 -6.18 19.14
CA ILE A 75 5.16 -6.95 18.04
C ILE A 75 4.14 -7.96 18.57
N GLY A 76 4.43 -8.66 19.67
CA GLY A 76 3.51 -9.63 20.26
C GLY A 76 2.16 -9.01 20.64
N VAL A 77 2.14 -7.77 21.13
CA VAL A 77 0.90 -7.04 21.42
C VAL A 77 0.11 -6.77 20.15
N SER A 78 0.77 -6.35 19.07
CA SER A 78 0.08 -6.09 17.80
C SER A 78 -0.52 -7.37 17.19
N ILE A 79 0.15 -8.51 17.37
CA ILE A 79 -0.34 -9.83 16.89
C ILE A 79 -1.57 -10.28 17.69
N GLN A 80 -1.56 -10.04 19.01
CA GLN A 80 -2.70 -10.36 19.89
C GLN A 80 -3.93 -9.49 19.63
N HIS A 81 -3.71 -8.27 19.14
CA HIS A 81 -4.74 -7.28 18.87
C HIS A 81 -4.69 -6.79 17.41
N PRO A 82 -4.94 -7.65 16.42
CA PRO A 82 -4.81 -7.32 15.00
C PRO A 82 -5.80 -6.24 14.52
N HIS A 83 -6.92 -6.07 15.22
CA HIS A 83 -7.97 -5.10 14.91
C HIS A 83 -7.65 -3.67 15.37
N ILE A 84 -6.54 -3.47 16.12
CA ILE A 84 -6.17 -2.15 16.63
C ILE A 84 -5.19 -1.46 15.66
N PHE A 85 -5.48 -0.22 15.32
CA PHE A 85 -4.53 0.68 14.67
C PHE A 85 -3.67 1.34 15.74
N TYR A 86 -2.37 1.17 15.67
CA TYR A 86 -1.42 1.79 16.59
C TYR A 86 -0.84 3.06 15.97
N ASN A 87 -1.15 4.22 16.55
CA ASN A 87 -0.57 5.47 16.09
C ASN A 87 0.93 5.56 16.42
N TYR A 88 1.59 6.62 16.02
CA TYR A 88 3.05 6.77 16.19
C TYR A 88 3.50 7.12 17.63
N GLY A 89 2.57 7.33 18.57
CA GLY A 89 2.88 7.85 19.90
C GLY A 89 3.32 9.33 19.88
N SER A 90 3.68 9.87 21.03
CA SER A 90 3.99 11.29 21.22
C SER A 90 5.49 11.64 21.12
N SER A 91 6.36 10.66 20.93
CA SER A 91 7.82 10.85 20.94
C SER A 91 8.53 10.09 19.84
N SER A 92 9.67 10.61 19.39
CA SER A 92 10.58 9.91 18.46
C SER A 92 11.11 8.59 19.05
N PRO A 93 11.35 7.54 18.22
CA PRO A 93 11.02 7.47 16.80
C PRO A 93 9.52 7.36 16.58
N TYR A 94 9.01 8.00 15.55
CA TYR A 94 7.59 8.01 15.19
C TYR A 94 7.19 6.69 14.51
N ASP A 95 7.10 5.62 15.29
CA ASP A 95 6.76 4.28 14.84
C ASP A 95 5.60 3.70 15.67
N TRP A 96 4.83 2.79 15.09
CA TRP A 96 3.82 2.01 15.80
C TRP A 96 4.47 0.98 16.73
N CYS A 97 5.67 0.50 16.38
CA CYS A 97 6.42 -0.52 17.12
C CYS A 97 7.40 0.11 18.10
N ALA A 98 7.50 -0.48 19.30
CA ALA A 98 8.42 -0.04 20.34
C ALA A 98 9.90 -0.17 19.93
N THR A 99 10.21 -1.18 19.13
CA THR A 99 11.55 -1.40 18.56
C THR A 99 11.45 -1.23 17.04
N SER A 100 12.27 -0.36 16.48
CA SER A 100 12.30 -0.12 15.04
C SER A 100 13.03 -1.25 14.31
N TYR A 101 12.32 -2.33 14.02
CA TYR A 101 12.85 -3.42 13.22
C TYR A 101 12.82 -3.07 11.74
N TYR A 102 13.95 -3.20 11.05
CA TYR A 102 14.05 -2.93 9.63
C TYR A 102 13.56 -4.08 8.75
N ASN A 103 13.61 -5.30 9.28
CA ASN A 103 13.49 -6.56 8.58
C ASN A 103 12.17 -7.31 8.82
N LEU A 104 11.09 -6.58 9.13
CA LEU A 104 9.81 -7.25 9.42
C LEU A 104 9.20 -7.87 8.16
N TRP A 105 9.25 -7.23 7.02
CA TRP A 105 8.69 -7.77 5.78
C TRP A 105 9.72 -8.49 4.91
N SER A 106 10.98 -8.08 4.95
CA SER A 106 12.08 -8.76 4.29
C SER A 106 13.22 -8.97 5.27
N ALA A 107 13.84 -10.13 5.26
CA ALA A 107 15.04 -10.40 6.08
C ALA A 107 16.20 -9.50 5.69
N ASP A 108 16.26 -9.00 4.47
CA ASP A 108 17.18 -7.92 4.09
C ASP A 108 16.69 -6.61 4.69
N ASN A 109 17.49 -6.01 5.54
CA ASN A 109 17.22 -4.76 6.23
C ASN A 109 18.05 -3.58 5.71
N THR A 110 18.63 -3.72 4.54
CA THR A 110 19.51 -2.69 3.96
C THR A 110 18.72 -1.41 3.68
N VAL A 111 19.15 -0.34 4.33
CA VAL A 111 18.54 0.99 4.21
C VAL A 111 19.30 1.79 3.16
N THR A 112 18.83 1.77 1.93
CA THR A 112 19.39 2.56 0.82
C THR A 112 18.30 3.31 0.08
N THR A 113 18.71 4.30 -0.72
CA THR A 113 17.74 5.07 -1.52
C THR A 113 17.00 4.18 -2.51
N ALA A 114 17.66 3.19 -3.07
CA ALA A 114 17.10 2.26 -4.05
C ALA A 114 17.62 0.85 -3.72
N ASN A 115 16.98 0.17 -2.78
CA ASN A 115 17.31 -1.22 -2.47
C ASN A 115 16.53 -2.14 -3.39
N ASP A 116 17.26 -2.77 -4.31
CA ASP A 116 16.73 -3.75 -5.26
C ASP A 116 17.21 -5.17 -4.97
N ASN A 117 17.72 -5.39 -3.77
CA ASN A 117 18.04 -6.73 -3.31
C ASN A 117 16.81 -7.62 -3.34
N VAL A 118 17.03 -8.90 -3.48
CA VAL A 118 15.96 -9.90 -3.43
C VAL A 118 15.24 -9.79 -2.09
N VAL A 119 13.93 -9.63 -2.15
CA VAL A 119 13.09 -9.63 -0.94
C VAL A 119 13.05 -11.06 -0.40
N VAL A 120 13.59 -11.24 0.79
CA VAL A 120 13.53 -12.51 1.52
C VAL A 120 12.36 -12.45 2.48
N LYS A 121 11.23 -13.02 2.05
CA LYS A 121 9.96 -12.99 2.78
C LYS A 121 10.10 -13.50 4.21
N THR A 122 9.53 -12.77 5.14
CA THR A 122 9.44 -13.17 6.56
C THR A 122 8.02 -13.63 6.91
N ILE A 123 7.84 -14.11 8.14
CA ILE A 123 6.51 -14.47 8.67
C ILE A 123 5.58 -13.25 8.84
N TYR A 124 6.11 -12.04 8.82
CA TYR A 124 5.37 -10.77 8.96
C TYR A 124 4.95 -10.17 7.61
N ASP A 125 5.44 -10.69 6.49
CA ASP A 125 4.98 -10.26 5.17
C ASP A 125 3.52 -10.69 4.97
N PRO A 126 2.61 -9.75 4.65
CA PRO A 126 1.19 -10.04 4.52
C PRO A 126 0.82 -10.77 3.23
N SER A 127 1.76 -10.97 2.33
CA SER A 127 1.51 -11.60 1.04
C SER A 127 1.16 -13.09 1.20
N PRO A 128 0.32 -13.63 0.32
CA PRO A 128 0.03 -15.06 0.33
C PRO A 128 1.26 -15.91 -0.03
N VAL A 129 1.15 -17.21 0.15
CA VAL A 129 2.19 -18.16 -0.26
C VAL A 129 2.46 -18.05 -1.77
N GLY A 130 3.73 -18.04 -2.17
CA GLY A 130 4.17 -17.85 -3.55
C GLY A 130 4.22 -16.38 -3.99
N TYR A 131 4.03 -15.46 -3.03
CA TYR A 131 4.12 -14.02 -3.26
C TYR A 131 4.84 -13.34 -2.10
N HIS A 132 5.50 -12.22 -2.39
CA HIS A 132 6.10 -11.34 -1.39
C HIS A 132 5.80 -9.87 -1.71
N LEU A 133 6.08 -8.96 -0.78
CA LEU A 133 6.03 -7.53 -1.07
C LEU A 133 7.19 -7.15 -2.00
N PRO A 134 6.98 -6.17 -2.89
CA PRO A 134 7.99 -5.81 -3.88
C PRO A 134 9.21 -5.10 -3.26
N SER A 135 10.35 -5.17 -3.96
CA SER A 135 11.52 -4.31 -3.72
C SER A 135 11.19 -2.84 -4.03
N SER A 136 12.09 -1.92 -3.67
CA SER A 136 11.83 -0.48 -3.89
C SER A 136 11.77 -0.10 -5.36
N ASN A 137 12.55 -0.77 -6.23
CA ASN A 137 12.59 -0.47 -7.65
C ASN A 137 11.45 -1.10 -8.48
N ALA A 138 10.60 -1.91 -7.87
CA ALA A 138 9.51 -2.59 -8.57
C ALA A 138 8.53 -1.62 -9.26
N PHE A 139 8.46 -0.39 -8.81
CA PHE A 139 7.53 0.62 -9.34
C PHE A 139 8.19 1.62 -10.31
N THR A 140 9.49 1.52 -10.55
CA THR A 140 10.20 2.47 -11.44
C THR A 140 9.71 2.43 -12.86
N GLY A 141 9.29 1.24 -13.34
CA GLY A 141 8.71 1.06 -14.66
C GLY A 141 7.40 1.82 -14.89
N PHE A 142 6.80 2.42 -13.87
CA PHE A 142 5.60 3.25 -14.00
C PHE A 142 5.90 4.70 -14.40
N THR A 143 7.17 5.11 -14.36
CA THR A 143 7.62 6.40 -14.85
C THR A 143 8.05 6.30 -16.31
N TYR A 144 7.97 7.42 -17.05
CA TYR A 144 8.23 7.44 -18.49
C TYR A 144 9.67 7.07 -18.89
N ASN A 145 10.62 7.20 -17.98
CA ASN A 145 12.03 6.90 -18.23
C ASN A 145 12.55 5.71 -17.40
N GLY A 146 11.66 5.02 -16.67
CA GLY A 146 12.05 3.90 -15.83
C GLY A 146 12.92 4.30 -14.63
N SER A 147 12.96 5.59 -14.27
CA SER A 147 13.82 6.09 -13.19
C SER A 147 13.06 6.24 -11.88
N ASN A 148 13.83 6.21 -10.77
CA ASN A 148 13.36 6.53 -9.42
C ASN A 148 13.26 8.05 -9.17
N ALA A 149 12.92 8.85 -10.16
CA ALA A 149 12.85 10.29 -10.02
C ALA A 149 11.80 10.66 -8.97
N SER A 150 12.26 11.13 -7.81
CA SER A 150 11.41 11.63 -6.74
C SER A 150 10.97 13.06 -7.01
N GLY A 151 9.72 13.38 -6.67
CA GLY A 151 9.21 14.75 -6.63
C GLY A 151 8.93 15.40 -7.98
N SER A 152 9.01 14.65 -9.06
CA SER A 152 8.69 15.19 -10.39
C SER A 152 7.21 15.06 -10.66
N SER A 153 6.58 16.18 -11.01
CA SER A 153 5.26 16.17 -11.60
C SER A 153 5.38 15.63 -13.02
N TYR A 154 4.95 14.41 -13.20
CA TYR A 154 4.82 13.81 -14.52
C TYR A 154 3.35 13.87 -14.92
N PHE A 155 3.08 14.46 -16.06
CA PHE A 155 1.75 14.58 -16.61
C PHE A 155 1.73 14.09 -18.06
N GLY A 156 0.66 13.41 -18.43
CA GLY A 156 0.46 12.93 -19.79
C GLY A 156 1.49 11.87 -20.16
N SER A 157 2.22 12.08 -21.26
CA SER A 157 3.21 11.13 -21.81
C SER A 157 4.37 10.76 -20.86
N ARG A 158 4.36 11.23 -19.63
CA ARG A 158 5.41 10.94 -18.63
C ARG A 158 5.08 9.79 -17.69
N PHE A 159 3.85 9.32 -17.66
CA PHE A 159 3.54 8.03 -17.05
C PHE A 159 3.70 6.91 -18.07
N ASN A 160 4.15 5.76 -17.62
CA ASN A 160 4.09 4.54 -18.44
C ASN A 160 2.66 3.98 -18.39
N SER A 161 1.74 4.68 -19.02
CA SER A 161 0.29 4.45 -18.88
C SER A 161 -0.44 4.68 -20.20
N PRO A 162 -1.50 3.91 -20.49
CA PRO A 162 -2.43 4.23 -21.57
C PRO A 162 -3.29 5.47 -21.28
N TYR A 163 -3.38 5.89 -20.03
CA TYR A 163 -4.11 7.09 -19.64
C TYR A 163 -3.31 8.34 -20.00
N THR A 164 -3.95 9.28 -20.66
CA THR A 164 -3.30 10.47 -21.22
C THR A 164 -3.72 11.77 -20.55
N SER A 165 -4.70 11.71 -19.65
CA SER A 165 -5.27 12.89 -19.01
C SER A 165 -5.58 12.67 -17.52
N THR A 166 -5.75 13.78 -16.79
CA THR A 166 -6.28 13.75 -15.41
C THR A 166 -7.71 13.25 -15.35
N THR A 167 -8.46 13.41 -16.44
CA THR A 167 -9.84 12.93 -16.55
C THR A 167 -9.84 11.40 -16.51
N ASP A 168 -8.95 10.74 -17.25
CA ASP A 168 -8.85 9.27 -17.21
C ASP A 168 -8.60 8.76 -15.79
N PHE A 169 -7.70 9.43 -15.06
CA PHE A 169 -7.46 9.11 -13.65
C PHE A 169 -8.70 9.33 -12.77
N THR A 170 -9.39 10.44 -12.96
CA THR A 170 -10.55 10.81 -12.11
C THR A 170 -11.74 9.90 -12.36
N ASP A 171 -11.98 9.55 -13.61
CA ASP A 171 -13.09 8.68 -14.00
C ASP A 171 -12.90 7.24 -13.53
N ASN A 172 -11.62 6.80 -13.47
CA ASN A 172 -11.25 5.44 -13.06
C ASN A 172 -10.77 5.35 -11.61
N PHE A 173 -10.54 6.47 -10.92
CA PHE A 173 -10.00 6.54 -9.56
C PHE A 173 -8.68 5.77 -9.40
N GLY A 174 -7.75 5.96 -10.32
CA GLY A 174 -6.44 5.32 -10.34
C GLY A 174 -5.75 5.43 -11.67
N TRP A 175 -4.58 4.81 -11.75
CA TRP A 175 -3.80 4.70 -12.98
C TRP A 175 -3.74 3.27 -13.49
N GLU A 176 -3.83 3.10 -14.77
CA GLU A 176 -3.46 1.89 -15.48
C GLU A 176 -2.03 2.05 -16.00
N PHE A 177 -1.15 1.11 -15.71
CA PHE A 177 0.25 1.14 -16.15
C PHE A 177 0.53 -0.01 -17.10
N TYR A 178 1.38 0.22 -18.12
CA TYR A 178 1.88 -0.87 -18.95
C TYR A 178 2.77 -1.81 -18.14
N CYS A 179 2.58 -3.13 -18.32
CA CYS A 179 3.37 -4.16 -17.63
C CYS A 179 4.74 -4.37 -18.26
N ASN A 180 4.96 -3.86 -19.46
CA ASN A 180 6.17 -4.08 -20.22
C ASN A 180 7.26 -3.09 -19.90
N LYS A 181 8.50 -3.57 -20.04
CA LYS A 181 9.67 -2.74 -19.94
C LYS A 181 9.64 -1.66 -21.00
N MET A 182 10.05 -0.46 -20.64
CA MET A 182 10.30 0.62 -21.60
C MET A 182 11.34 0.19 -22.64
N THR A 183 11.06 0.51 -23.89
CA THR A 183 11.98 0.29 -25.02
C THR A 183 12.93 1.46 -25.23
N GLY A 184 12.67 2.58 -24.54
CA GLY A 184 13.46 3.80 -24.56
C GLY A 184 12.70 4.93 -23.86
N GLU A 185 13.36 6.07 -23.63
CA GLU A 185 12.73 7.23 -23.02
C GLU A 185 11.50 7.67 -23.81
N GLY A 186 10.34 7.68 -23.18
CA GLY A 186 9.07 8.03 -23.82
C GLY A 186 8.52 6.99 -24.81
N SER A 187 9.14 5.82 -24.92
CA SER A 187 8.69 4.73 -25.77
C SER A 187 8.29 3.52 -24.94
N TYR A 188 7.05 3.09 -25.07
CA TYR A 188 6.48 1.98 -24.31
C TYR A 188 6.10 0.83 -25.23
N ASP A 189 6.43 -0.39 -24.83
CA ASP A 189 5.87 -1.56 -25.47
C ASP A 189 4.45 -1.79 -24.96
N THR A 190 3.49 -1.48 -25.81
CA THR A 190 2.06 -1.60 -25.50
C THR A 190 1.50 -3.03 -25.67
N ALA A 191 2.34 -3.97 -26.13
CA ALA A 191 1.89 -5.32 -26.47
C ALA A 191 1.63 -6.24 -25.25
N GLY A 192 2.16 -5.91 -24.07
CA GLY A 192 2.18 -6.81 -22.91
C GLY A 192 1.05 -6.64 -21.90
N GLY A 193 0.03 -5.86 -22.24
CA GLY A 193 -1.08 -5.61 -21.32
C GLY A 193 -0.77 -4.57 -20.23
N THR A 194 -1.75 -4.35 -19.38
CA THR A 194 -1.71 -3.31 -18.34
C THR A 194 -2.05 -3.85 -16.98
N ILE A 195 -1.69 -3.10 -15.95
CA ILE A 195 -2.03 -3.35 -14.56
C ILE A 195 -2.62 -2.09 -13.93
N PHE A 196 -3.77 -2.23 -13.32
CA PHE A 196 -4.46 -1.10 -12.68
C PHE A 196 -4.04 -0.96 -11.21
N PHE A 197 -3.68 0.28 -10.82
CA PHE A 197 -3.41 0.68 -9.45
C PHE A 197 -4.45 1.69 -8.99
N PRO A 198 -5.31 1.34 -8.02
CA PRO A 198 -6.34 2.24 -7.53
C PRO A 198 -5.77 3.37 -6.68
N ALA A 199 -6.40 4.53 -6.73
CA ALA A 199 -6.20 5.62 -5.80
C ALA A 199 -6.81 5.24 -4.44
N SER A 200 -6.17 4.31 -3.74
CA SER A 200 -6.67 3.68 -2.52
C SER A 200 -6.76 4.62 -1.32
N GLY A 201 -6.10 5.81 -1.38
CA GLY A 201 -5.94 6.64 -0.21
C GLY A 201 -5.04 6.00 0.85
N TYR A 202 -5.19 6.41 2.11
CA TYR A 202 -4.36 5.93 3.21
C TYR A 202 -5.06 6.09 4.56
N ARG A 203 -4.56 5.38 5.59
CA ARG A 203 -4.87 5.63 6.99
C ARG A 203 -3.82 6.52 7.62
N TYR A 204 -4.27 7.58 8.27
CA TYR A 204 -3.40 8.63 8.81
C TYR A 204 -2.67 8.14 10.07
N TYR A 205 -1.37 8.37 10.13
CA TYR A 205 -0.44 7.81 11.11
C TYR A 205 -0.78 8.11 12.59
N SER A 206 -1.46 9.21 12.88
CA SER A 206 -1.75 9.63 14.26
C SER A 206 -3.17 9.29 14.73
N THR A 207 -4.10 9.07 13.81
CA THR A 207 -5.51 8.88 14.14
C THR A 207 -6.12 7.61 13.56
N GLY A 208 -5.43 6.95 12.63
CA GLY A 208 -5.99 5.83 11.87
C GLY A 208 -7.14 6.22 10.93
N ALA A 209 -7.50 7.50 10.86
CA ALA A 209 -8.56 7.97 9.99
C ALA A 209 -8.21 7.79 8.51
N MET A 210 -9.24 7.52 7.71
CA MET A 210 -9.10 7.39 6.26
C MET A 210 -9.00 8.74 5.57
N HIS A 211 -8.09 8.85 4.61
CA HIS A 211 -7.90 10.04 3.80
C HIS A 211 -7.73 9.69 2.32
N SER A 212 -8.16 10.62 1.46
CA SER A 212 -7.78 10.70 0.04
C SER A 212 -8.13 9.49 -0.83
N VAL A 213 -9.11 8.68 -0.46
CA VAL A 213 -9.63 7.61 -1.30
C VAL A 213 -10.16 8.20 -2.61
N GLY A 214 -9.76 7.63 -3.74
CA GLY A 214 -10.08 8.11 -5.07
C GLY A 214 -9.24 9.30 -5.55
N SER A 215 -8.29 9.80 -4.73
CA SER A 215 -7.44 10.95 -5.10
C SER A 215 -5.96 10.63 -5.13
N TYR A 216 -5.50 9.72 -4.27
CA TYR A 216 -4.09 9.34 -4.17
C TYR A 216 -3.93 7.83 -4.03
N GLY A 217 -2.87 7.27 -4.64
CA GLY A 217 -2.42 5.89 -4.42
C GLY A 217 -1.16 5.85 -3.56
N TYR A 218 -1.14 4.93 -2.59
CA TYR A 218 -0.03 4.66 -1.70
C TYR A 218 0.15 3.16 -1.55
N PHE A 219 1.31 2.64 -1.99
CA PHE A 219 1.59 1.22 -1.98
C PHE A 219 2.98 0.96 -1.39
N TRP A 220 3.03 0.31 -0.24
CA TRP A 220 4.28 -0.05 0.39
C TRP A 220 5.12 -1.01 -0.48
N SER A 221 6.44 -0.82 -0.45
CA SER A 221 7.43 -1.87 -0.75
C SER A 221 7.87 -2.56 0.55
N ALA A 222 8.65 -3.63 0.46
CA ALA A 222 9.24 -4.30 1.62
C ALA A 222 10.42 -3.52 2.22
N VAL A 223 10.87 -2.45 1.59
CA VAL A 223 12.16 -1.80 1.86
C VAL A 223 12.02 -0.69 2.89
N PRO A 224 12.81 -0.72 3.98
CA PRO A 224 12.90 0.39 4.92
C PRO A 224 13.66 1.57 4.31
N ASN A 225 13.32 2.80 4.72
CA ASN A 225 14.08 4.00 4.37
C ASN A 225 14.93 4.51 5.54
N SER A 226 14.45 4.34 6.76
CA SER A 226 15.14 4.76 7.99
C SER A 226 14.57 3.99 9.19
N THR A 227 14.99 4.35 10.39
CA THR A 227 14.51 3.75 11.64
C THR A 227 12.97 3.74 11.77
N TYR A 228 12.29 4.72 11.19
CA TYR A 228 10.83 4.89 11.34
C TYR A 228 10.09 5.15 10.03
N ASN A 229 10.78 5.05 8.89
CA ASN A 229 10.17 5.21 7.57
C ASN A 229 10.31 3.94 6.72
N GLY A 230 9.27 3.66 5.91
CA GLY A 230 9.29 2.67 4.84
C GLY A 230 9.22 3.35 3.46
N ARG A 231 9.63 2.63 2.41
CA ARG A 231 9.51 3.05 1.01
C ARG A 231 8.16 2.67 0.43
N TYR A 232 7.63 3.51 -0.47
CA TYR A 232 6.37 3.25 -1.13
C TYR A 232 6.25 3.96 -2.48
N LEU A 233 5.39 3.41 -3.35
CA LEU A 233 4.88 4.11 -4.53
C LEU A 233 3.83 5.12 -4.09
N TYR A 234 3.98 6.37 -4.56
CA TYR A 234 2.98 7.42 -4.48
C TYR A 234 2.54 7.83 -5.88
N PHE A 235 1.25 8.09 -6.04
CA PHE A 235 0.74 8.80 -7.22
C PHE A 235 -0.54 9.58 -6.91
N SER A 236 -0.77 10.59 -7.77
CA SER A 236 -2.00 11.38 -7.85
C SER A 236 -2.46 11.47 -9.29
N SER A 237 -3.46 12.30 -9.57
CA SER A 237 -3.86 12.60 -10.96
C SER A 237 -2.78 13.29 -11.79
N SER A 238 -1.75 13.87 -11.16
CA SER A 238 -0.74 14.69 -11.85
C SER A 238 0.71 14.38 -11.49
N SER A 239 0.96 13.49 -10.53
CA SER A 239 2.33 13.18 -10.11
C SER A 239 2.49 11.71 -9.74
N ILE A 240 3.71 11.20 -9.92
CA ILE A 240 4.13 9.88 -9.51
C ILE A 240 5.50 9.96 -8.84
N ASN A 241 5.67 9.22 -7.76
CA ASN A 241 6.95 9.02 -7.10
C ASN A 241 7.07 7.53 -6.74
N PRO A 242 7.83 6.75 -7.52
CA PRO A 242 7.94 5.31 -7.32
C PRO A 242 8.76 4.92 -6.09
N LEU A 243 9.48 5.88 -5.49
CA LEU A 243 10.41 5.64 -4.40
C LEU A 243 10.25 6.66 -3.26
N ASN A 244 9.03 7.02 -2.95
CA ASN A 244 8.74 7.91 -1.83
C ASN A 244 8.94 7.20 -0.48
N TYR A 245 8.94 7.93 0.62
CA TYR A 245 9.06 7.36 1.96
C TYR A 245 8.13 8.07 2.95
N SER A 246 7.68 7.35 3.96
CA SER A 246 6.85 7.90 5.03
C SER A 246 6.96 7.09 6.31
N LEU A 247 6.37 7.63 7.38
CA LEU A 247 6.34 7.00 8.69
C LEU A 247 5.66 5.63 8.62
N ARG A 248 6.27 4.63 9.27
CA ARG A 248 5.78 3.26 9.32
C ARG A 248 4.41 3.11 9.99
N SER A 249 4.01 4.12 10.76
CA SER A 249 2.69 4.18 11.39
C SER A 249 1.54 4.51 10.43
N TYR A 250 1.81 4.99 9.21
CA TYR A 250 0.76 5.10 8.19
C TYR A 250 0.22 3.72 7.80
N GLY A 251 -1.05 3.66 7.46
CA GLY A 251 -1.64 2.50 6.80
C GLY A 251 -1.72 2.74 5.29
N PHE A 252 -0.90 2.03 4.51
CA PHE A 252 -0.93 2.06 3.05
C PHE A 252 -1.33 0.69 2.48
N ALA A 253 -1.80 0.69 1.24
CA ALA A 253 -2.06 -0.55 0.53
C ALA A 253 -0.76 -1.31 0.23
N VAL A 254 -0.90 -2.58 -0.13
CA VAL A 254 0.20 -3.41 -0.62
C VAL A 254 -0.22 -4.09 -1.93
N ARG A 255 0.77 -4.35 -2.77
CA ARG A 255 0.59 -5.11 -4.00
C ARG A 255 1.66 -6.18 -4.08
N PRO A 256 1.35 -7.42 -3.65
CA PRO A 256 2.30 -8.53 -3.73
C PRO A 256 2.72 -8.83 -5.17
N VAL A 257 3.97 -9.24 -5.31
CA VAL A 257 4.56 -9.77 -6.55
C VAL A 257 4.84 -11.25 -6.37
N GLN A 258 4.87 -11.98 -7.48
CA GLN A 258 5.14 -13.43 -7.46
C GLN A 258 6.62 -13.67 -7.09
N GLU A 259 6.88 -14.71 -6.29
CA GLU A 259 8.22 -15.23 -5.97
C GLU A 259 8.92 -15.83 -7.17
#